data_0fa7e2d6915b35503c272a47c69b4692
#
_entry.id   0fa7e2d6915b35503c272a47c69b4692
#
_cell.length_a   1.000
_cell.length_b   1.000
_cell.length_c   1.000
_cell.angle_alpha   90.00
_cell.angle_beta   90.00
_cell.angle_gamma   90.00
#
_symmetry.space_group_name_H-M   'P 1'
#
loop_
_entity.id
_entity.type
_entity.pdbx_description
1 polymer ?
#
loop_
_entity_poly.entity_id
_entity_poly.type
_entity_poly.pdbx_seq_one_letter_code
_entity_poly.pdbx_strand_id
1 'polypeptide(L)'
;MSKPYSEVDFSTQVTEDRNWRIKEISDLKSAIRQGDDGTRRVLLRALVTICYAHWEGYVRFAAKKYLEHVALRKLQYSQLGPQFFKNYFLPRLAFTYGRNLSIAERCALVEEILTSSDRRFSRVNEELVNTKANLNFEVFSDICVVCGVTAEPFSEKSTFIDVVLLKRRNAIAHGEETLVVLGDLDEVANGTVTLMRAFGDALENQVVLKTYKVA
;
A
#
# COMPACT_ATOMS: atom_id res chain seq x y z
N MET A 1 -12.05 -3.69 13.68
CA MET A 1 -12.64 -3.33 12.37
C MET A 1 -13.36 -4.54 11.81
N SER A 2 -14.51 -4.32 11.14
CA SER A 2 -15.27 -5.38 10.48
C SER A 2 -14.48 -5.97 9.29
N LYS A 3 -14.82 -7.23 8.95
CA LYS A 3 -14.22 -7.89 7.79
C LYS A 3 -14.97 -7.50 6.51
N PRO A 4 -14.29 -7.32 5.37
CA PRO A 4 -14.89 -6.94 4.08
C PRO A 4 -15.53 -8.16 3.39
N TYR A 5 -16.67 -8.63 3.90
CA TYR A 5 -17.34 -9.83 3.40
C TYR A 5 -17.95 -9.65 2.01
N SER A 6 -18.51 -8.48 1.72
CA SER A 6 -19.06 -8.15 0.40
C SER A 6 -18.19 -7.14 -0.35
N GLU A 7 -18.47 -6.96 -1.64
CA GLU A 7 -17.85 -5.90 -2.45
C GLU A 7 -18.20 -4.52 -1.87
N VAL A 8 -19.44 -4.34 -1.40
CA VAL A 8 -19.90 -3.10 -0.76
C VAL A 8 -19.16 -2.85 0.54
N ASP A 9 -18.99 -3.88 1.42
CA ASP A 9 -18.23 -3.72 2.67
C ASP A 9 -16.79 -3.30 2.40
N PHE A 10 -16.15 -3.88 1.37
CA PHE A 10 -14.78 -3.52 0.98
C PHE A 10 -14.71 -2.06 0.52
N SER A 11 -15.55 -1.68 -0.45
CA SER A 11 -15.56 -0.33 -1.02
C SER A 11 -15.88 0.72 0.06
N THR A 12 -16.84 0.44 0.93
CA THR A 12 -17.19 1.33 2.05
C THR A 12 -16.00 1.54 2.98
N GLN A 13 -15.34 0.47 3.43
CA GLN A 13 -14.21 0.58 4.37
C GLN A 13 -13.02 1.33 3.77
N VAL A 14 -12.68 1.06 2.50
CA VAL A 14 -11.57 1.72 1.81
C VAL A 14 -11.87 3.19 1.55
N THR A 15 -13.11 3.50 1.17
CA THR A 15 -13.58 4.87 0.94
C THR A 15 -13.64 5.69 2.25
N GLU A 16 -14.15 5.12 3.34
CA GLU A 16 -14.21 5.78 4.65
C GLU A 16 -12.80 6.08 5.18
N ASP A 17 -11.86 5.13 5.08
CA ASP A 17 -10.47 5.33 5.47
C ASP A 17 -9.79 6.43 4.62
N ARG A 18 -10.04 6.46 3.32
CA ARG A 18 -9.56 7.50 2.41
C ARG A 18 -10.14 8.88 2.76
N ASN A 19 -11.43 8.96 3.03
CA ASN A 19 -12.14 10.22 3.22
C ASN A 19 -11.70 10.98 4.48
N TRP A 20 -11.52 10.28 5.62
CA TRP A 20 -11.04 10.96 6.82
C TRP A 20 -9.62 11.51 6.64
N ARG A 21 -8.75 10.80 5.91
CA ARG A 21 -7.40 11.26 5.58
C ARG A 21 -7.41 12.50 4.69
N ILE A 22 -8.25 12.48 3.65
CA ILE A 22 -8.44 13.63 2.75
C ILE A 22 -8.96 14.83 3.54
N LYS A 23 -9.89 14.61 4.47
CA LYS A 23 -10.43 15.68 5.32
C LYS A 23 -9.32 16.31 6.17
N GLU A 24 -8.49 15.54 6.83
CA GLU A 24 -7.40 16.05 7.66
C GLU A 24 -6.37 16.83 6.83
N ILE A 25 -5.99 16.36 5.65
CA ILE A 25 -5.14 17.09 4.70
C ILE A 25 -5.80 18.42 4.30
N SER A 26 -7.10 18.42 4.03
CA SER A 26 -7.85 19.62 3.65
C SER A 26 -7.95 20.65 4.80
N ASP A 27 -8.20 20.17 6.01
CA ASP A 27 -8.27 21.02 7.20
C ASP A 27 -6.90 21.68 7.47
N LEU A 28 -5.81 20.91 7.38
CA LEU A 28 -4.45 21.41 7.52
C LEU A 28 -4.08 22.42 6.42
N LYS A 29 -4.47 22.15 5.17
CA LYS A 29 -4.29 23.06 4.04
C LYS A 29 -5.00 24.40 4.27
N SER A 30 -6.20 24.36 4.84
CA SER A 30 -6.96 25.56 5.20
C SER A 30 -6.28 26.37 6.32
N ALA A 31 -5.78 25.69 7.36
CA ALA A 31 -5.04 26.31 8.45
C ALA A 31 -3.74 26.99 7.97
N ILE A 32 -3.01 26.35 7.02
CA ILE A 32 -1.81 26.94 6.42
C ILE A 32 -2.13 28.24 5.68
N ARG A 33 -3.22 28.29 4.93
CA ARG A 33 -3.62 29.48 4.18
C ARG A 33 -4.04 30.65 5.08
N GLN A 34 -4.60 30.35 6.25
CA GLN A 34 -5.09 31.35 7.22
C GLN A 34 -4.00 31.80 8.23
N GLY A 35 -2.92 31.00 8.40
CA GLY A 35 -1.87 31.27 9.37
C GLY A 35 -0.99 32.46 8.99
N ASP A 36 -0.41 33.12 10.00
CA ASP A 36 0.68 34.08 9.81
C ASP A 36 1.97 33.37 9.30
N ASP A 37 2.98 34.13 8.93
CA ASP A 37 4.19 33.61 8.31
C ASP A 37 4.94 32.61 9.22
N GLY A 38 4.97 32.82 10.54
CA GLY A 38 5.60 31.93 11.50
C GLY A 38 4.87 30.61 11.62
N THR A 39 3.57 30.67 11.83
CA THR A 39 2.67 29.51 11.92
C THR A 39 2.67 28.74 10.60
N ARG A 40 2.58 29.44 9.48
CA ARG A 40 2.58 28.84 8.14
C ARG A 40 3.83 28.02 7.88
N ARG A 41 5.03 28.53 8.23
CA ARG A 41 6.30 27.80 8.09
C ARG A 41 6.28 26.46 8.84
N VAL A 42 5.79 26.44 10.07
CA VAL A 42 5.69 25.22 10.88
C VAL A 42 4.68 24.23 10.28
N LEU A 43 3.48 24.73 9.92
CA LEU A 43 2.41 23.88 9.38
C LEU A 43 2.75 23.31 7.99
N LEU A 44 3.51 24.01 7.15
CA LEU A 44 4.00 23.49 5.87
C LEU A 44 4.91 22.26 6.06
N ARG A 45 5.80 22.28 7.05
CA ARG A 45 6.62 21.11 7.40
C ARG A 45 5.75 19.97 7.94
N ALA A 46 4.79 20.28 8.80
CA ALA A 46 3.84 19.28 9.31
C ALA A 46 3.02 18.65 8.19
N LEU A 47 2.62 19.44 7.17
CA LEU A 47 1.87 18.92 6.01
C LEU A 47 2.61 17.80 5.29
N VAL A 48 3.91 17.96 5.01
CA VAL A 48 4.71 16.91 4.34
C VAL A 48 4.70 15.62 5.17
N THR A 49 4.88 15.74 6.48
CA THR A 49 4.89 14.58 7.39
C THR A 49 3.54 13.88 7.45
N ILE A 50 2.46 14.65 7.53
CA ILE A 50 1.08 14.14 7.59
C ILE A 50 0.68 13.51 6.25
N CYS A 51 0.98 14.17 5.13
CA CYS A 51 0.70 13.62 3.80
C CYS A 51 1.41 12.28 3.58
N TYR A 52 2.69 12.17 3.96
CA TYR A 52 3.40 10.90 3.88
C TYR A 52 2.75 9.83 4.78
N ALA A 53 2.44 10.16 6.03
CA ALA A 53 1.81 9.22 6.97
C ALA A 53 0.44 8.73 6.46
N HIS A 54 -0.34 9.61 5.84
CA HIS A 54 -1.61 9.25 5.22
C HIS A 54 -1.41 8.35 4.00
N TRP A 55 -0.45 8.66 3.14
CA TRP A 55 -0.13 7.80 1.99
C TRP A 55 0.28 6.40 2.44
N GLU A 56 1.29 6.30 3.31
CA GLU A 56 1.76 5.02 3.83
C GLU A 56 0.66 4.23 4.56
N GLY A 57 -0.07 4.89 5.45
CA GLY A 57 -1.16 4.29 6.21
C GLY A 57 -2.29 3.80 5.32
N TYR A 58 -2.66 4.56 4.28
CA TYR A 58 -3.70 4.18 3.33
C TYR A 58 -3.30 2.98 2.47
N VAL A 59 -2.09 2.98 1.92
CA VAL A 59 -1.59 1.85 1.12
C VAL A 59 -1.64 0.56 1.93
N ARG A 60 -1.11 0.58 3.15
CA ARG A 60 -1.14 -0.58 4.04
C ARG A 60 -2.56 -1.03 4.37
N PHE A 61 -3.46 -0.09 4.68
CA PHE A 61 -4.85 -0.39 5.01
C PHE A 61 -5.59 -1.00 3.82
N ALA A 62 -5.57 -0.33 2.67
CA ALA A 62 -6.33 -0.73 1.48
C ALA A 62 -5.84 -2.08 0.92
N ALA A 63 -4.52 -2.30 0.83
CA ALA A 63 -3.95 -3.56 0.40
C ALA A 63 -4.32 -4.72 1.35
N LYS A 64 -4.24 -4.50 2.67
CA LYS A 64 -4.66 -5.51 3.66
C LYS A 64 -6.14 -5.85 3.50
N LYS A 65 -7.02 -4.85 3.38
CA LYS A 65 -8.47 -5.05 3.19
C LYS A 65 -8.79 -5.79 1.90
N TYR A 66 -8.08 -5.50 0.82
CA TYR A 66 -8.23 -6.22 -0.43
C TYR A 66 -7.86 -7.70 -0.29
N LEU A 67 -6.70 -8.01 0.27
CA LEU A 67 -6.28 -9.39 0.49
C LEU A 67 -7.22 -10.14 1.44
N GLU A 68 -7.73 -9.48 2.51
CA GLU A 68 -8.75 -10.03 3.41
C GLU A 68 -10.04 -10.35 2.64
N HIS A 69 -10.49 -9.43 1.76
CA HIS A 69 -11.69 -9.65 0.93
C HIS A 69 -11.54 -10.90 0.06
N VAL A 70 -10.40 -11.05 -0.65
CA VAL A 70 -10.15 -12.23 -1.49
C VAL A 70 -10.04 -13.51 -0.65
N ALA A 71 -9.35 -13.46 0.51
CA ALA A 71 -9.21 -14.61 1.41
C ALA A 71 -10.55 -15.12 1.95
N LEU A 72 -11.50 -14.21 2.20
CA LEU A 72 -12.87 -14.55 2.64
C LEU A 72 -13.67 -15.32 1.59
N ARG A 73 -13.29 -15.29 0.31
CA ARG A 73 -13.89 -16.11 -0.76
C ARG A 73 -13.50 -17.58 -0.64
N LYS A 74 -12.42 -17.91 0.08
CA LYS A 74 -11.90 -19.29 0.28
C LYS A 74 -11.72 -20.08 -1.02
N LEU A 75 -11.37 -19.39 -2.10
CA LEU A 75 -11.11 -20.00 -3.41
C LEU A 75 -9.82 -20.82 -3.36
N GLN A 76 -9.73 -21.84 -4.22
CA GLN A 76 -8.48 -22.56 -4.44
C GLN A 76 -7.48 -21.66 -5.18
N TYR A 77 -6.18 -21.90 -4.97
CA TYR A 77 -5.16 -21.10 -5.69
C TYR A 77 -5.26 -21.28 -7.21
N SER A 78 -5.69 -22.44 -7.68
CA SER A 78 -5.97 -22.70 -9.10
C SER A 78 -7.10 -21.83 -9.69
N GLN A 79 -7.97 -21.26 -8.84
CA GLN A 79 -9.07 -20.37 -9.23
C GLN A 79 -8.71 -18.89 -9.10
N LEU A 80 -7.54 -18.58 -8.59
CA LEU A 80 -7.06 -17.22 -8.34
C LEU A 80 -5.94 -16.86 -9.32
N GLY A 81 -5.78 -15.57 -9.57
CA GLY A 81 -4.61 -15.08 -10.29
C GLY A 81 -3.31 -15.64 -9.71
N PRO A 82 -2.31 -15.98 -10.55
CA PRO A 82 -1.11 -16.72 -10.12
C PRO A 82 -0.31 -16.02 -9.01
N GLN A 83 -0.50 -14.71 -8.83
CA GLN A 83 0.18 -13.97 -7.77
C GLN A 83 -0.23 -14.42 -6.37
N PHE A 84 -1.50 -14.80 -6.14
CA PHE A 84 -1.94 -15.30 -4.82
C PHE A 84 -1.24 -16.60 -4.43
N PHE A 85 -1.00 -17.47 -5.40
CA PHE A 85 -0.23 -18.69 -5.18
C PHE A 85 1.25 -18.39 -4.86
N LYS A 86 1.86 -17.46 -5.60
CA LYS A 86 3.24 -17.01 -5.31
C LYS A 86 3.33 -16.42 -3.90
N ASN A 87 2.37 -15.58 -3.50
CA ASN A 87 2.32 -14.97 -2.17
C ASN A 87 2.32 -16.01 -1.03
N TYR A 88 1.75 -17.18 -1.25
CA TYR A 88 1.78 -18.26 -0.26
C TYR A 88 3.20 -18.77 0.01
N PHE A 89 4.07 -18.78 -1.00
CA PHE A 89 5.44 -19.29 -0.88
C PHE A 89 6.49 -18.22 -0.59
N LEU A 90 6.22 -16.93 -0.83
CA LEU A 90 7.19 -15.84 -0.62
C LEU A 90 7.84 -15.86 0.77
N PRO A 91 7.11 -16.01 1.90
CA PRO A 91 7.72 -16.06 3.24
C PRO A 91 8.62 -17.28 3.42
N ARG A 92 8.27 -18.40 2.83
CA ARG A 92 9.07 -19.63 2.89
C ARG A 92 10.35 -19.48 2.08
N LEU A 93 10.26 -18.91 0.88
CA LEU A 93 11.43 -18.61 0.06
C LEU A 93 12.36 -17.63 0.78
N ALA A 94 11.83 -16.58 1.41
CA ALA A 94 12.61 -15.67 2.23
C ALA A 94 13.31 -16.38 3.41
N PHE A 95 12.62 -17.32 4.06
CA PHE A 95 13.20 -18.10 5.15
C PHE A 95 14.30 -19.05 4.69
N THR A 96 14.23 -19.53 3.44
CA THR A 96 15.27 -20.40 2.85
C THR A 96 16.51 -19.63 2.41
N TYR A 97 16.34 -18.34 2.13
CA TYR A 97 17.43 -17.44 1.76
C TYR A 97 18.34 -17.19 2.97
N GLY A 98 19.56 -17.68 2.94
CA GLY A 98 20.52 -17.58 4.05
C GLY A 98 20.61 -18.83 4.94
N ARG A 99 19.87 -19.91 4.64
CA ARG A 99 20.04 -21.22 5.28
C ARG A 99 20.62 -22.22 4.31
N ASN A 100 21.56 -23.02 4.78
CA ASN A 100 22.06 -24.18 4.02
C ASN A 100 21.05 -25.33 4.15
N LEU A 101 19.98 -25.27 3.34
CA LEU A 101 19.02 -26.37 3.24
C LEU A 101 19.67 -27.56 2.56
N SER A 102 19.42 -28.75 3.09
CA SER A 102 19.74 -30.03 2.42
C SER A 102 19.02 -30.18 1.09
N ILE A 103 19.53 -31.04 0.23
CA ILE A 103 18.86 -31.35 -1.05
C ILE A 103 17.44 -31.89 -0.80
N ALA A 104 17.25 -32.72 0.22
CA ALA A 104 15.95 -33.25 0.57
C ALA A 104 14.93 -32.17 0.95
N GLU A 105 15.34 -31.18 1.74
CA GLU A 105 14.46 -30.04 2.11
C GLU A 105 14.10 -29.18 0.90
N ARG A 106 15.03 -28.96 -0.03
CA ARG A 106 14.76 -28.23 -1.28
C ARG A 106 13.79 -29.01 -2.17
N CYS A 107 13.98 -30.32 -2.31
CA CYS A 107 13.06 -31.17 -3.06
C CYS A 107 11.67 -31.20 -2.43
N ALA A 108 11.56 -31.29 -1.11
CA ALA A 108 10.27 -31.22 -0.42
C ALA A 108 9.54 -29.87 -0.65
N LEU A 109 10.27 -28.74 -0.69
CA LEU A 109 9.68 -27.43 -1.01
C LEU A 109 9.18 -27.39 -2.46
N VAL A 110 9.96 -27.92 -3.42
CA VAL A 110 9.53 -27.98 -4.82
C VAL A 110 8.29 -28.86 -4.97
N GLU A 111 8.26 -30.03 -4.33
CA GLU A 111 7.10 -30.94 -4.32
C GLU A 111 5.86 -30.23 -3.76
N GLU A 112 6.02 -29.50 -2.65
CA GLU A 112 4.92 -28.73 -2.08
C GLU A 112 4.42 -27.64 -3.04
N ILE A 113 5.30 -26.94 -3.75
CA ILE A 113 4.92 -25.94 -4.77
C ILE A 113 4.09 -26.62 -5.87
N LEU A 114 4.53 -27.78 -6.36
CA LEU A 114 3.87 -28.48 -7.46
C LEU A 114 2.48 -29.04 -7.07
N THR A 115 2.29 -29.39 -5.80
CA THR A 115 1.07 -30.10 -5.33
C THR A 115 0.08 -29.22 -4.57
N SER A 116 0.37 -27.93 -4.34
CA SER A 116 -0.45 -27.08 -3.45
C SER A 116 -1.49 -26.23 -4.17
N SER A 117 -1.67 -26.34 -5.48
CA SER A 117 -2.61 -25.52 -6.28
C SER A 117 -4.08 -25.63 -5.81
N ASP A 118 -4.45 -26.78 -5.25
CA ASP A 118 -5.81 -27.06 -4.76
C ASP A 118 -6.07 -26.56 -3.33
N ARG A 119 -5.04 -26.09 -2.64
CA ARG A 119 -5.21 -25.46 -1.33
C ARG A 119 -6.01 -24.16 -1.47
N ARG A 120 -6.76 -23.82 -0.39
CA ARG A 120 -7.60 -22.62 -0.36
C ARG A 120 -6.83 -21.42 0.21
N PHE A 121 -6.93 -20.29 -0.48
CA PHE A 121 -6.51 -19.01 0.07
C PHE A 121 -7.52 -18.56 1.13
N SER A 122 -7.20 -18.68 2.40
CA SER A 122 -8.08 -18.39 3.53
C SER A 122 -7.46 -17.50 4.60
N ARG A 123 -6.15 -17.22 4.50
CA ARG A 123 -5.41 -16.36 5.44
C ARG A 123 -4.47 -15.44 4.68
N VAL A 124 -4.40 -14.20 5.14
CA VAL A 124 -3.46 -13.19 4.64
C VAL A 124 -2.20 -13.24 5.50
N ASN A 125 -1.04 -13.23 4.85
CA ASN A 125 0.20 -12.93 5.54
C ASN A 125 0.42 -11.42 5.52
N GLU A 126 0.27 -10.76 6.67
CA GLU A 126 0.38 -9.31 6.81
C GLU A 126 1.79 -8.77 6.52
N GLU A 127 2.83 -9.61 6.67
CA GLU A 127 4.21 -9.24 6.37
C GLU A 127 4.43 -8.91 4.88
N LEU A 128 3.57 -9.43 3.99
CA LEU A 128 3.62 -9.12 2.57
C LEU A 128 3.21 -7.66 2.25
N VAL A 129 2.53 -6.99 3.19
CA VAL A 129 2.07 -5.60 3.05
C VAL A 129 2.86 -4.68 4.00
N ASN A 130 4.10 -5.07 4.33
CA ASN A 130 4.98 -4.30 5.20
C ASN A 130 5.61 -3.13 4.42
N THR A 131 5.43 -1.91 4.90
CA THR A 131 6.00 -0.69 4.31
C THR A 131 7.47 -0.48 4.66
N LYS A 132 8.09 -1.41 5.41
CA LYS A 132 9.51 -1.38 5.82
C LYS A 132 9.92 -0.05 6.48
N ALA A 133 8.98 0.60 7.18
CA ALA A 133 9.09 1.94 7.79
C ALA A 133 9.36 3.09 6.81
N ASN A 134 9.52 2.82 5.52
CA ASN A 134 9.76 3.81 4.47
C ASN A 134 9.10 3.33 3.16
N LEU A 135 7.88 3.78 2.92
CA LEU A 135 7.16 3.49 1.69
C LEU A 135 7.72 4.35 0.55
N ASN A 136 8.81 3.87 -0.08
CA ASN A 136 9.29 4.39 -1.35
C ASN A 136 8.57 3.74 -2.53
N PHE A 137 8.85 4.17 -3.75
CA PHE A 137 8.19 3.64 -4.95
C PHE A 137 8.48 2.15 -5.19
N GLU A 138 9.67 1.66 -4.85
CA GLU A 138 10.02 0.24 -4.95
C GLU A 138 9.17 -0.62 -4.01
N VAL A 139 9.08 -0.24 -2.72
CA VAL A 139 8.25 -0.92 -1.73
C VAL A 139 6.76 -0.83 -2.09
N PHE A 140 6.31 0.29 -2.61
CA PHE A 140 4.95 0.43 -3.13
C PHE A 140 4.69 -0.52 -4.31
N SER A 141 5.65 -0.64 -5.24
CA SER A 141 5.55 -1.56 -6.38
C SER A 141 5.49 -3.03 -5.93
N ASP A 142 6.26 -3.41 -4.90
CA ASP A 142 6.17 -4.73 -4.27
C ASP A 142 4.75 -5.01 -3.73
N ILE A 143 4.14 -4.01 -3.05
CA ILE A 143 2.76 -4.13 -2.55
C ILE A 143 1.76 -4.26 -3.70
N CYS A 144 1.94 -3.52 -4.79
CA CYS A 144 1.13 -3.68 -6.00
C CYS A 144 1.23 -5.11 -6.56
N VAL A 145 2.45 -5.66 -6.66
CA VAL A 145 2.67 -7.05 -7.09
C VAL A 145 1.93 -8.03 -6.17
N VAL A 146 2.05 -7.87 -4.86
CA VAL A 146 1.34 -8.71 -3.87
C VAL A 146 -0.17 -8.66 -4.06
N CYS A 147 -0.72 -7.51 -4.40
CA CYS A 147 -2.15 -7.33 -4.69
C CYS A 147 -2.56 -7.80 -6.11
N GLY A 148 -1.61 -8.17 -6.97
CA GLY A 148 -1.89 -8.52 -8.36
C GLY A 148 -2.33 -7.32 -9.21
N VAL A 149 -1.92 -6.10 -8.85
CA VAL A 149 -2.14 -4.88 -9.62
C VAL A 149 -0.81 -4.39 -10.20
N THR A 150 -0.88 -3.69 -11.34
CA THR A 150 0.32 -3.11 -11.94
C THR A 150 0.69 -1.79 -11.27
N ALA A 151 1.98 -1.57 -11.03
CA ALA A 151 2.52 -0.30 -10.55
C ALA A 151 2.83 0.68 -11.68
N GLU A 152 2.77 0.24 -12.94
CA GLU A 152 3.12 1.05 -14.11
C GLU A 152 2.38 2.41 -14.17
N PRO A 153 1.05 2.50 -13.93
CA PRO A 153 0.35 3.78 -13.94
C PRO A 153 0.83 4.78 -12.89
N PHE A 154 1.61 4.32 -11.90
CA PHE A 154 2.18 5.15 -10.84
C PHE A 154 3.64 5.54 -11.11
N SER A 155 4.27 5.03 -12.18
CA SER A 155 5.69 5.23 -12.47
C SER A 155 6.07 6.72 -12.60
N GLU A 156 5.21 7.53 -13.22
CA GLU A 156 5.39 8.99 -13.32
C GLU A 156 5.33 9.70 -11.95
N LYS A 157 4.83 9.05 -10.92
CA LYS A 157 4.75 9.57 -9.54
C LYS A 157 5.89 9.09 -8.65
N SER A 158 6.83 8.30 -9.16
CA SER A 158 7.97 7.78 -8.39
C SER A 158 8.78 8.90 -7.72
N THR A 159 9.13 9.94 -8.45
CA THR A 159 9.83 11.12 -7.89
C THR A 159 9.01 11.82 -6.81
N PHE A 160 7.69 11.94 -7.00
CA PHE A 160 6.83 12.53 -5.99
C PHE A 160 6.80 11.70 -4.69
N ILE A 161 6.70 10.38 -4.81
CA ILE A 161 6.71 9.47 -3.65
C ILE A 161 8.06 9.52 -2.95
N ASP A 162 9.17 9.38 -3.70
CA ASP A 162 10.49 9.18 -3.11
C ASP A 162 11.14 10.49 -2.65
N VAL A 163 10.97 11.57 -3.40
CA VAL A 163 11.65 12.84 -3.12
C VAL A 163 10.73 13.81 -2.39
N VAL A 164 9.53 14.07 -2.93
CA VAL A 164 8.64 15.09 -2.36
C VAL A 164 8.04 14.63 -1.04
N LEU A 165 7.60 13.37 -0.95
CA LEU A 165 7.02 12.84 0.28
C LEU A 165 8.09 12.23 1.20
N LEU A 166 8.70 11.12 0.81
CA LEU A 166 9.54 10.32 1.71
C LEU A 166 10.80 11.05 2.15
N LYS A 167 11.62 11.54 1.19
CA LYS A 167 12.90 12.20 1.53
C LYS A 167 12.69 13.44 2.37
N ARG A 168 11.72 14.31 2.00
CA ARG A 168 11.41 15.52 2.79
C ARG A 168 10.89 15.16 4.17
N ARG A 169 10.01 14.14 4.31
CA ARG A 169 9.52 13.69 5.62
C ARG A 169 10.66 13.18 6.49
N ASN A 170 11.58 12.40 5.94
CA ASN A 170 12.71 11.90 6.69
C ASN A 170 13.61 13.04 7.20
N ALA A 171 13.96 13.99 6.34
CA ALA A 171 14.74 15.17 6.74
C ALA A 171 14.04 15.96 7.88
N ILE A 172 12.73 16.19 7.75
CA ILE A 172 11.94 16.87 8.78
C ILE A 172 11.92 16.07 10.10
N ALA A 173 11.73 14.75 10.03
CA ALA A 173 11.68 13.87 11.20
C ALA A 173 13.05 13.78 11.94
N HIS A 174 14.16 13.92 11.22
CA HIS A 174 15.50 13.99 11.78
C HIS A 174 15.91 15.39 12.24
N GLY A 175 15.01 16.37 12.19
CA GLY A 175 15.28 17.73 12.66
C GLY A 175 16.07 18.61 11.68
N GLU A 176 16.24 18.16 10.43
CA GLU A 176 16.95 18.94 9.42
C GLU A 176 16.15 20.18 8.98
N GLU A 177 16.85 21.26 8.63
CA GLU A 177 16.25 22.47 8.10
C GLU A 177 15.83 22.28 6.66
N THR A 178 14.64 21.70 6.45
CA THR A 178 14.04 21.49 5.14
C THR A 178 13.11 22.63 4.79
N LEU A 179 13.43 23.35 3.73
CA LEU A 179 12.57 24.44 3.24
C LEU A 179 11.34 23.84 2.54
N VAL A 180 10.16 24.20 3.03
CA VAL A 180 8.86 23.95 2.40
C VAL A 180 8.16 25.30 2.27
N VAL A 181 7.85 25.68 1.04
CA VAL A 181 7.26 26.98 0.74
C VAL A 181 5.77 26.88 0.43
N LEU A 182 5.04 28.00 0.47
CA LEU A 182 3.60 28.02 0.19
C LEU A 182 3.27 27.50 -1.22
N GLY A 183 4.19 27.65 -2.18
CA GLY A 183 4.05 27.08 -3.52
C GLY A 183 4.00 25.56 -3.55
N ASP A 184 4.59 24.86 -2.57
CA ASP A 184 4.56 23.39 -2.48
C ASP A 184 3.22 22.86 -1.93
N LEU A 185 2.38 23.73 -1.32
CA LEU A 185 1.16 23.34 -0.60
C LEU A 185 0.22 22.48 -1.46
N ASP A 186 -0.10 22.97 -2.64
CA ASP A 186 -1.06 22.30 -3.52
C ASP A 186 -0.47 21.05 -4.16
N GLU A 187 0.81 21.05 -4.50
CA GLU A 187 1.51 19.87 -5.02
C GLU A 187 1.52 18.75 -3.99
N VAL A 188 1.95 19.01 -2.77
CA VAL A 188 2.05 17.99 -1.70
C VAL A 188 0.67 17.46 -1.32
N ALA A 189 -0.29 18.35 -1.05
CA ALA A 189 -1.63 17.95 -0.63
C ALA A 189 -2.40 17.21 -1.73
N ASN A 190 -2.51 17.82 -2.91
CA ASN A 190 -3.31 17.25 -3.99
C ASN A 190 -2.63 16.01 -4.61
N GLY A 191 -1.30 16.00 -4.70
CA GLY A 191 -0.54 14.84 -5.17
C GLY A 191 -0.77 13.62 -4.28
N THR A 192 -0.76 13.79 -2.96
CA THR A 192 -1.04 12.72 -1.99
C THR A 192 -2.48 12.20 -2.14
N VAL A 193 -3.46 13.10 -2.25
CA VAL A 193 -4.87 12.72 -2.45
C VAL A 193 -5.05 11.95 -3.76
N THR A 194 -4.39 12.38 -4.83
CA THR A 194 -4.44 11.70 -6.13
C THR A 194 -3.85 10.30 -6.06
N LEU A 195 -2.72 10.10 -5.37
CA LEU A 195 -2.13 8.78 -5.16
C LEU A 195 -3.07 7.83 -4.40
N MET A 196 -3.65 8.31 -3.28
CA MET A 196 -4.59 7.51 -2.49
C MET A 196 -5.83 7.12 -3.30
N ARG A 197 -6.38 8.02 -4.11
CA ARG A 197 -7.51 7.72 -5.00
C ARG A 197 -7.12 6.67 -6.03
N ALA A 198 -6.05 6.90 -6.78
CA ALA A 198 -5.62 6.00 -7.84
C ALA A 198 -5.36 4.57 -7.32
N PHE A 199 -4.72 4.42 -6.17
CA PHE A 199 -4.48 3.10 -5.58
C PHE A 199 -5.77 2.44 -5.07
N GLY A 200 -6.64 3.19 -4.39
CA GLY A 200 -7.94 2.70 -3.96
C GLY A 200 -8.79 2.23 -5.13
N ASP A 201 -8.90 3.04 -6.18
CA ASP A 201 -9.67 2.73 -7.38
C ASP A 201 -9.11 1.49 -8.11
N ALA A 202 -7.77 1.31 -8.14
CA ALA A 202 -7.15 0.10 -8.70
C ALA A 202 -7.59 -1.16 -7.95
N LEU A 203 -7.63 -1.14 -6.61
CA LEU A 203 -8.09 -2.27 -5.80
C LEU A 203 -9.61 -2.48 -5.89
N GLU A 204 -10.40 -1.40 -5.91
CA GLU A 204 -11.85 -1.47 -6.09
C GLU A 204 -12.21 -2.11 -7.44
N ASN A 205 -11.51 -1.75 -8.51
CA ASN A 205 -11.68 -2.37 -9.82
C ASN A 205 -11.37 -3.88 -9.78
N GLN A 206 -10.31 -4.32 -9.08
CA GLN A 206 -10.03 -5.74 -8.90
C GLN A 206 -11.19 -6.48 -8.22
N VAL A 207 -11.83 -5.86 -7.24
CA VAL A 207 -12.95 -6.46 -6.49
C VAL A 207 -14.21 -6.51 -7.33
N VAL A 208 -14.61 -5.39 -7.94
CA VAL A 208 -15.86 -5.26 -8.72
C VAL A 208 -15.83 -6.12 -9.98
N LEU A 209 -14.72 -6.08 -10.71
CA LEU A 209 -14.55 -6.84 -11.95
C LEU A 209 -14.11 -8.30 -11.68
N LYS A 210 -13.80 -8.65 -10.44
CA LYS A 210 -13.32 -9.98 -9.99
C LYS A 210 -12.07 -10.45 -10.74
N THR A 211 -11.23 -9.53 -11.19
CA THR A 211 -10.01 -9.82 -11.95
C THR A 211 -8.94 -10.54 -11.12
N TYR A 212 -9.14 -10.67 -9.81
CA TYR A 212 -8.34 -11.55 -8.95
C TYR A 212 -8.57 -13.04 -9.21
N LYS A 213 -9.59 -13.43 -10.01
CA LYS A 213 -9.84 -14.80 -10.43
C LYS A 213 -9.18 -15.09 -11.78
N VAL A 214 -8.88 -16.37 -11.99
CA VAL A 214 -8.58 -16.87 -13.34
C VAL A 214 -9.88 -16.85 -14.16
N ALA A 215 -9.79 -16.42 -15.41
CA ALA A 215 -10.89 -16.47 -16.35
C ALA A 215 -11.23 -17.92 -16.74
#